data_736c8ba328286bd71965650f945e16de
#
_entry.id   736c8ba328286bd71965650f945e16de
#
_cell.length_a   1.000
_cell.length_b   1.000
_cell.length_c   1.000
_cell.angle_alpha   90.00
_cell.angle_beta   90.00
_cell.angle_gamma   90.00
#
_symmetry.space_group_name_H-M   'P 1'
#
loop_
_entity.id
_entity.type
_entity.pdbx_description
1 polymer ?
#
loop_
_entity_poly.entity_id
_entity_poly.type
_entity_poly.pdbx_seq_one_letter_code
_entity_poly.pdbx_strand_id
1 'polypeptide(L)'
;FLKSLPTKRSAPGDAAHLEGLRETERLIERELTAIGYEPMLWGFTWGKGQHPLDEDPAEGAAAKDGEVAHRWNNIIAEVKGTTHPEQIVIIGAHFDAVPNSPGADDNGTGTAATMELARIFHESKPKRTLRFVFFNVEEPGLVGSRKYAAAAKRAMDRPAEEGKPQRRVVAMLSLEMLGYYCDEPGCQKSPIPAIPGVWEPPTTGDFLAIATTVSHNWLGELIEREWKKAQPDFKLIRPSFIPDIPNTPADLLRSDHAPFLFIGVPAAMIADTANFRSPHYHQPTDTIQTIDARRFVSAVRGLAGVVEALGNGDVPAPTSKLEPVREEPELPQPSAK
;
A
#
# COMPACT_ATOMS: atom_id res chain seq x y z
N PHE A 1 4.87 -13.31 -12.33
CA PHE A 1 3.84 -12.26 -12.26
C PHE A 1 4.39 -10.89 -12.68
N LEU A 2 5.39 -10.33 -11.97
CA LEU A 2 5.93 -8.98 -12.25
C LEU A 2 6.26 -8.74 -13.74
N LYS A 3 6.86 -9.73 -14.40
CA LYS A 3 7.20 -9.66 -15.85
C LYS A 3 5.97 -9.67 -16.77
N SER A 4 4.81 -10.04 -16.27
CA SER A 4 3.57 -10.13 -17.05
C SER A 4 2.70 -8.87 -16.91
N LEU A 5 3.09 -7.92 -16.05
CA LEU A 5 2.37 -6.67 -15.91
C LEU A 5 2.50 -5.82 -17.19
N PRO A 6 1.40 -5.28 -17.73
CA PRO A 6 1.45 -4.30 -18.81
C PRO A 6 2.30 -3.09 -18.43
N THR A 7 3.13 -2.62 -19.36
CA THR A 7 4.02 -1.45 -19.16
C THR A 7 3.30 -0.11 -19.32
N LYS A 8 2.06 -0.12 -19.83
CA LYS A 8 1.17 1.03 -19.90
C LYS A 8 -0.07 0.69 -19.09
N ARG A 9 -0.19 1.21 -17.90
CA ARG A 9 -1.31 0.93 -16.99
C ARG A 9 -1.60 2.14 -16.09
N SER A 10 -2.12 3.20 -16.67
CA SER A 10 -2.41 4.43 -15.93
C SER A 10 -3.82 4.95 -16.13
N ALA A 11 -4.34 5.65 -15.12
CA ALA A 11 -5.52 6.48 -15.19
C ALA A 11 -5.21 7.80 -14.41
N PRO A 12 -5.37 8.98 -15.03
CA PRO A 12 -5.76 9.17 -16.43
C PRO A 12 -4.66 8.76 -17.43
N GLY A 13 -5.05 8.44 -18.65
CA GLY A 13 -4.12 8.04 -19.70
C GLY A 13 -4.79 7.91 -21.06
N ASP A 14 -4.02 7.67 -22.11
CA ASP A 14 -4.57 7.36 -23.43
C ASP A 14 -5.25 5.97 -23.46
N ALA A 15 -5.89 5.62 -24.57
CA ALA A 15 -6.63 4.37 -24.69
C ALA A 15 -5.74 3.13 -24.42
N ALA A 16 -4.44 3.20 -24.76
CA ALA A 16 -3.53 2.08 -24.50
C ALA A 16 -3.20 1.94 -23.00
N HIS A 17 -3.08 3.04 -22.28
CA HIS A 17 -2.88 3.03 -20.83
C HIS A 17 -4.14 2.52 -20.09
N LEU A 18 -5.33 2.99 -20.48
CA LEU A 18 -6.59 2.54 -19.90
C LEU A 18 -6.83 1.04 -20.17
N GLU A 19 -6.52 0.56 -21.37
CA GLU A 19 -6.64 -0.88 -21.68
C GLU A 19 -5.60 -1.70 -20.90
N GLY A 20 -4.35 -1.27 -20.84
CA GLY A 20 -3.33 -1.95 -20.06
C GLY A 20 -3.67 -2.01 -18.56
N LEU A 21 -4.34 -0.98 -18.03
CA LEU A 21 -4.83 -1.00 -16.64
C LEU A 21 -5.93 -2.06 -16.45
N ARG A 22 -6.88 -2.17 -17.40
CA ARG A 22 -7.91 -3.23 -17.42
C ARG A 22 -7.30 -4.63 -17.62
N GLU A 23 -6.27 -4.75 -18.45
CA GLU A 23 -5.52 -6.01 -18.57
C GLU A 23 -4.85 -6.41 -17.27
N THR A 24 -4.34 -5.43 -16.52
CA THR A 24 -3.75 -5.67 -15.20
C THR A 24 -4.81 -6.13 -14.20
N GLU A 25 -5.99 -5.54 -14.17
CA GLU A 25 -7.12 -6.05 -13.37
C GLU A 25 -7.40 -7.53 -13.68
N ARG A 26 -7.58 -7.86 -14.97
CA ARG A 26 -7.83 -9.25 -15.42
C ARG A 26 -6.68 -10.20 -15.10
N LEU A 27 -5.43 -9.73 -15.17
CA LEU A 27 -4.26 -10.51 -14.80
C LEU A 27 -4.28 -10.86 -13.31
N ILE A 28 -4.49 -9.87 -12.43
CA ILE A 28 -4.54 -10.06 -10.98
C ILE A 28 -5.69 -11.02 -10.61
N GLU A 29 -6.88 -10.81 -11.16
CA GLU A 29 -8.05 -11.69 -10.93
C GLU A 29 -7.76 -13.14 -11.34
N ARG A 30 -7.19 -13.34 -12.54
CA ARG A 30 -6.84 -14.67 -13.03
C ARG A 30 -5.78 -15.37 -12.16
N GLU A 31 -4.73 -14.66 -11.75
CA GLU A 31 -3.68 -15.23 -10.91
C GLU A 31 -4.20 -15.61 -9.52
N LEU A 32 -5.03 -14.75 -8.90
CA LEU A 32 -5.70 -15.08 -7.63
C LEU A 32 -6.63 -16.28 -7.76
N THR A 33 -7.39 -16.36 -8.85
CA THR A 33 -8.26 -17.51 -9.13
C THR A 33 -7.44 -18.80 -9.33
N ALA A 34 -6.30 -18.71 -10.02
CA ALA A 34 -5.40 -19.85 -10.20
C ALA A 34 -4.75 -20.33 -8.89
N ILE A 35 -4.55 -19.44 -7.91
CA ILE A 35 -4.13 -19.81 -6.54
C ILE A 35 -5.26 -20.53 -5.79
N GLY A 36 -6.52 -20.26 -6.13
CA GLY A 36 -7.70 -20.85 -5.47
C GLY A 36 -8.58 -19.84 -4.74
N TYR A 37 -8.33 -18.55 -4.86
CA TYR A 37 -9.20 -17.51 -4.32
C TYR A 37 -10.45 -17.31 -5.19
N GLU A 38 -11.51 -16.80 -4.56
CA GLU A 38 -12.64 -16.15 -5.23
C GLU A 38 -12.44 -14.62 -5.10
N PRO A 39 -11.71 -13.96 -6.01
CA PRO A 39 -11.40 -12.55 -5.86
C PRO A 39 -12.64 -11.69 -5.96
N MET A 40 -12.74 -10.70 -5.08
CA MET A 40 -13.83 -9.71 -5.09
C MET A 40 -13.37 -8.46 -5.85
N LEU A 41 -14.13 -8.08 -6.88
CA LEU A 41 -13.96 -6.80 -7.58
C LEU A 41 -14.75 -5.71 -6.84
N TRP A 42 -14.04 -4.85 -6.14
CA TRP A 42 -14.64 -3.72 -5.43
C TRP A 42 -14.64 -2.48 -6.32
N GLY A 43 -15.77 -2.24 -7.01
CA GLY A 43 -15.91 -1.23 -8.03
C GLY A 43 -16.15 0.18 -7.49
N PHE A 44 -15.58 1.17 -8.18
CA PHE A 44 -15.83 2.59 -8.00
C PHE A 44 -15.74 3.31 -9.35
N THR A 45 -16.30 4.53 -9.45
CA THR A 45 -16.17 5.37 -10.65
C THR A 45 -15.39 6.62 -10.31
N TRP A 46 -14.46 6.99 -11.17
CA TRP A 46 -13.65 8.19 -11.02
C TRP A 46 -13.21 8.74 -12.39
N GLY A 47 -13.11 10.06 -12.48
CA GLY A 47 -12.57 10.78 -13.61
C GLY A 47 -11.61 11.88 -13.17
N LYS A 48 -10.70 12.26 -14.05
CA LYS A 48 -9.67 13.27 -13.81
C LYS A 48 -10.25 14.57 -13.24
N GLY A 49 -9.63 15.07 -12.17
CA GLY A 49 -10.01 16.31 -11.50
C GLY A 49 -11.15 16.19 -10.50
N GLN A 50 -11.68 15.00 -10.28
CA GLN A 50 -12.64 14.75 -9.20
C GLN A 50 -11.89 14.46 -7.90
N HIS A 51 -12.40 14.99 -6.78
CA HIS A 51 -11.84 14.62 -5.49
C HIS A 51 -12.17 13.16 -5.17
N PRO A 52 -11.19 12.35 -4.67
CA PRO A 52 -11.41 10.92 -4.44
C PRO A 52 -12.57 10.57 -3.51
N LEU A 53 -12.96 11.45 -2.59
CA LEU A 53 -14.06 11.24 -1.64
C LEU A 53 -15.41 11.77 -2.11
N ASP A 54 -15.47 12.44 -3.26
CA ASP A 54 -16.75 12.81 -3.87
C ASP A 54 -17.57 11.55 -4.19
N GLU A 55 -18.89 11.74 -4.33
CA GLU A 55 -19.76 10.67 -4.82
C GLU A 55 -19.27 10.16 -6.17
N ASP A 56 -19.43 8.87 -6.40
CA ASP A 56 -19.04 8.25 -7.65
C ASP A 56 -19.86 8.85 -8.79
N PRO A 57 -19.24 9.47 -9.81
CA PRO A 57 -19.96 9.95 -10.97
C PRO A 57 -20.52 8.78 -11.78
N ALA A 58 -21.48 9.05 -12.64
CA ALA A 58 -21.88 8.06 -13.64
C ALA A 58 -20.70 7.75 -14.58
N GLU A 59 -20.56 6.49 -14.97
CA GLU A 59 -19.58 6.12 -15.99
C GLU A 59 -19.86 6.89 -17.29
N GLY A 60 -18.81 7.45 -17.89
CA GLY A 60 -18.92 8.33 -19.05
C GLY A 60 -19.28 9.79 -18.74
N ALA A 61 -19.48 10.16 -17.47
CA ALA A 61 -19.66 11.55 -17.09
C ALA A 61 -18.43 12.39 -17.45
N ALA A 62 -18.66 13.66 -17.82
CA ALA A 62 -17.58 14.57 -18.18
C ALA A 62 -16.62 14.77 -17.00
N ALA A 63 -15.33 14.68 -17.29
CA ALA A 63 -14.24 14.92 -16.38
C ALA A 63 -13.38 16.10 -16.87
N LYS A 64 -12.32 16.44 -16.11
CA LYS A 64 -11.44 17.55 -16.46
C LYS A 64 -10.66 17.26 -17.76
N ASP A 65 -10.31 18.30 -18.48
CA ASP A 65 -9.50 18.27 -19.73
C ASP A 65 -10.14 17.45 -20.87
N GLY A 66 -11.48 17.35 -20.91
CA GLY A 66 -12.21 16.64 -21.96
C GLY A 66 -12.21 15.11 -21.82
N GLU A 67 -11.71 14.59 -20.72
CA GLU A 67 -11.80 13.16 -20.37
C GLU A 67 -13.20 12.82 -19.84
N VAL A 68 -13.46 11.53 -19.66
CA VAL A 68 -14.69 11.02 -19.05
C VAL A 68 -14.35 10.15 -17.84
N ALA A 69 -15.31 10.02 -16.93
CA ALA A 69 -15.18 9.13 -15.79
C ALA A 69 -15.29 7.67 -16.24
N HIS A 70 -14.42 6.84 -15.68
CA HIS A 70 -14.38 5.41 -15.94
C HIS A 70 -14.68 4.62 -14.66
N ARG A 71 -15.19 3.41 -14.84
CA ARG A 71 -15.31 2.44 -13.77
C ARG A 71 -13.99 1.69 -13.59
N TRP A 72 -13.57 1.57 -12.34
CA TRP A 72 -12.34 0.90 -11.88
C TRP A 72 -12.65 -0.09 -10.76
N ASN A 73 -11.75 -1.04 -10.51
CA ASN A 73 -11.89 -1.97 -9.41
C ASN A 73 -10.60 -2.02 -8.57
N ASN A 74 -10.75 -1.97 -7.25
CA ASN A 74 -9.78 -2.60 -6.36
C ASN A 74 -10.07 -4.10 -6.35
N ILE A 75 -9.04 -4.94 -6.30
CA ILE A 75 -9.20 -6.40 -6.33
C ILE A 75 -8.83 -6.93 -4.96
N ILE A 76 -9.66 -7.81 -4.41
CA ILE A 76 -9.54 -8.27 -3.02
C ILE A 76 -9.52 -9.79 -3.00
N ALA A 77 -8.51 -10.36 -2.33
CA ALA A 77 -8.49 -11.76 -1.92
C ALA A 77 -8.48 -11.86 -0.39
N GLU A 78 -9.14 -12.84 0.18
CA GLU A 78 -9.28 -12.95 1.63
C GLU A 78 -9.06 -14.37 2.13
N VAL A 79 -8.26 -14.52 3.19
CA VAL A 79 -8.20 -15.73 4.01
C VAL A 79 -8.91 -15.43 5.31
N LYS A 80 -10.06 -16.06 5.51
CA LYS A 80 -10.90 -15.81 6.68
C LYS A 80 -10.23 -16.32 7.96
N GLY A 81 -10.24 -15.48 8.99
CA GLY A 81 -9.73 -15.83 10.32
C GLY A 81 -10.54 -16.94 10.99
N THR A 82 -9.86 -17.75 11.79
CA THR A 82 -10.44 -18.90 12.50
C THR A 82 -10.98 -18.54 13.88
N THR A 83 -10.36 -17.58 14.57
CA THR A 83 -10.69 -17.21 15.96
C THR A 83 -11.27 -15.81 16.06
N HIS A 84 -10.74 -14.90 15.26
CA HIS A 84 -11.13 -13.48 15.22
C HIS A 84 -11.40 -13.04 13.77
N PRO A 85 -12.39 -13.66 13.07
CA PRO A 85 -12.67 -13.35 11.68
C PRO A 85 -13.12 -11.90 11.44
N GLU A 86 -13.61 -11.23 12.48
CA GLU A 86 -14.01 -9.81 12.46
C GLU A 86 -12.81 -8.85 12.48
N GLN A 87 -11.63 -9.31 12.92
CA GLN A 87 -10.39 -8.54 12.93
C GLN A 87 -9.65 -8.74 11.61
N ILE A 88 -9.50 -7.68 10.85
CA ILE A 88 -8.96 -7.73 9.50
C ILE A 88 -7.57 -7.08 9.49
N VAL A 89 -6.59 -7.81 8.98
CA VAL A 89 -5.27 -7.29 8.61
C VAL A 89 -5.27 -7.10 7.10
N ILE A 90 -5.00 -5.87 6.64
CA ILE A 90 -4.90 -5.56 5.21
C ILE A 90 -3.42 -5.53 4.82
N ILE A 91 -3.11 -6.20 3.72
CA ILE A 91 -1.84 -6.12 3.00
C ILE A 91 -2.18 -5.63 1.61
N GLY A 92 -1.64 -4.49 1.19
CA GLY A 92 -2.03 -3.91 -0.08
C GLY A 92 -0.90 -3.22 -0.81
N ALA A 93 -1.09 -3.07 -2.11
CA ALA A 93 -0.25 -2.31 -3.02
C ALA A 93 -1.09 -1.80 -4.18
N HIS A 94 -0.74 -0.65 -4.75
CA HIS A 94 -1.37 -0.24 -5.99
C HIS A 94 -0.74 -0.94 -7.19
N PHE A 95 -1.52 -1.03 -8.27
CA PHE A 95 -1.06 -1.68 -9.49
C PHE A 95 -1.08 -0.78 -10.73
N ASP A 96 -1.60 0.42 -10.63
CA ASP A 96 -1.43 1.45 -11.66
C ASP A 96 -0.02 2.03 -11.65
N ALA A 97 0.32 2.81 -12.64
CA ALA A 97 1.60 3.51 -12.77
C ALA A 97 1.36 4.85 -13.47
N VAL A 98 2.31 5.80 -13.35
CA VAL A 98 2.21 7.05 -14.11
C VAL A 98 2.35 6.81 -15.63
N PRO A 99 1.77 7.69 -16.48
CA PRO A 99 1.73 7.45 -17.94
C PRO A 99 3.10 7.25 -18.61
N ASN A 100 4.15 7.86 -18.07
CA ASN A 100 5.49 7.84 -18.66
C ASN A 100 6.41 6.75 -18.08
N SER A 101 5.91 5.91 -17.16
CA SER A 101 6.71 4.87 -16.50
C SER A 101 6.15 3.48 -16.80
N PRO A 102 6.99 2.49 -17.09
CA PRO A 102 6.59 1.08 -17.08
C PRO A 102 6.17 0.59 -15.69
N GLY A 103 6.59 1.27 -14.62
CA GLY A 103 6.17 0.99 -13.24
C GLY A 103 6.64 -0.38 -12.74
N ALA A 104 7.86 -0.82 -13.07
CA ALA A 104 8.32 -2.13 -12.63
C ALA A 104 8.56 -2.16 -11.13
N ASP A 105 9.12 -1.10 -10.57
CA ASP A 105 9.25 -0.92 -9.14
C ASP A 105 8.05 -0.19 -8.57
N ASP A 106 7.63 0.90 -9.20
CA ASP A 106 6.50 1.75 -8.84
C ASP A 106 5.22 1.40 -9.63
N ASN A 107 4.27 0.58 -9.12
CA ASN A 107 4.43 -0.24 -7.92
C ASN A 107 4.24 -1.73 -8.27
N GLY A 108 4.92 -2.15 -9.34
CA GLY A 108 4.93 -3.55 -9.79
C GLY A 108 5.51 -4.50 -8.73
N THR A 109 6.56 -4.07 -8.00
CA THR A 109 7.16 -4.87 -6.93
C THR A 109 6.23 -5.02 -5.74
N GLY A 110 5.56 -3.96 -5.29
CA GLY A 110 4.54 -4.04 -4.23
C GLY A 110 3.37 -4.94 -4.62
N THR A 111 2.88 -4.79 -5.87
CA THR A 111 1.83 -5.65 -6.44
C THR A 111 2.26 -7.12 -6.46
N ALA A 112 3.48 -7.41 -6.92
CA ALA A 112 4.02 -8.77 -6.97
C ALA A 112 4.24 -9.36 -5.57
N ALA A 113 4.70 -8.56 -4.61
CA ALA A 113 4.85 -8.98 -3.21
C ALA A 113 3.49 -9.31 -2.58
N THR A 114 2.47 -8.48 -2.81
CA THR A 114 1.10 -8.72 -2.34
C THR A 114 0.53 -10.03 -2.93
N MET A 115 0.75 -10.29 -4.23
CA MET A 115 0.35 -11.53 -4.88
C MET A 115 1.06 -12.75 -4.30
N GLU A 116 2.36 -12.67 -4.08
CA GLU A 116 3.13 -13.78 -3.50
C GLU A 116 2.73 -14.04 -2.04
N LEU A 117 2.47 -13.01 -1.24
CA LEU A 117 1.93 -13.16 0.10
C LEU A 117 0.55 -13.80 0.08
N ALA A 118 -0.33 -13.40 -0.84
CA ALA A 118 -1.62 -14.07 -1.03
C ALA A 118 -1.42 -15.56 -1.32
N ARG A 119 -0.46 -15.92 -2.20
CA ARG A 119 -0.15 -17.32 -2.52
C ARG A 119 0.37 -18.09 -1.29
N ILE A 120 1.27 -17.49 -0.51
CA ILE A 120 1.85 -18.13 0.70
C ILE A 120 0.77 -18.43 1.75
N PHE A 121 -0.18 -17.50 1.91
CA PHE A 121 -1.18 -17.61 2.97
C PHE A 121 -2.51 -18.25 2.55
N HIS A 122 -2.71 -18.60 1.28
CA HIS A 122 -3.99 -19.13 0.78
C HIS A 122 -4.55 -20.29 1.62
N GLU A 123 -3.73 -21.29 1.92
CA GLU A 123 -4.13 -22.46 2.73
C GLU A 123 -3.86 -22.31 4.23
N SER A 124 -3.40 -21.12 4.66
CA SER A 124 -3.13 -20.87 6.07
C SER A 124 -4.44 -20.80 6.88
N LYS A 125 -4.33 -20.98 8.19
CA LYS A 125 -5.46 -20.88 9.12
C LYS A 125 -5.20 -19.79 10.16
N PRO A 126 -5.10 -18.53 9.74
CA PRO A 126 -4.79 -17.45 10.65
C PRO A 126 -5.91 -17.27 11.68
N LYS A 127 -5.57 -16.73 12.85
CA LYS A 127 -6.59 -16.35 13.84
C LYS A 127 -7.43 -15.17 13.36
N ARG A 128 -6.80 -14.18 12.67
CA ARG A 128 -7.46 -13.01 12.08
C ARG A 128 -7.62 -13.17 10.58
N THR A 129 -8.57 -12.46 10.02
CA THR A 129 -8.74 -12.40 8.58
C THR A 129 -7.55 -11.64 7.95
N LEU A 130 -6.88 -12.28 6.99
CA LEU A 130 -5.88 -11.66 6.13
C LEU A 130 -6.56 -11.23 4.84
N ARG A 131 -6.43 -9.96 4.48
CA ARG A 131 -7.03 -9.39 3.29
C ARG A 131 -5.97 -8.76 2.41
N PHE A 132 -5.78 -9.32 1.22
CA PHE A 132 -4.86 -8.83 0.19
C PHE A 132 -5.65 -7.91 -0.73
N VAL A 133 -5.21 -6.65 -0.84
CA VAL A 133 -5.92 -5.62 -1.61
C VAL A 133 -4.99 -5.04 -2.66
N PHE A 134 -5.37 -5.15 -3.91
CA PHE A 134 -4.70 -4.51 -5.04
C PHE A 134 -5.47 -3.23 -5.34
N PHE A 135 -4.88 -2.10 -5.00
CA PHE A 135 -5.49 -0.79 -5.19
C PHE A 135 -5.31 -0.30 -6.61
N ASN A 136 -6.31 0.40 -7.13
CA ASN A 136 -6.28 0.99 -8.46
C ASN A 136 -6.37 2.51 -8.36
N VAL A 137 -5.81 3.19 -9.37
CA VAL A 137 -5.88 4.65 -9.49
C VAL A 137 -5.28 5.33 -8.25
N GLU A 138 -4.08 4.88 -7.85
CA GLU A 138 -3.33 5.48 -6.74
C GLU A 138 -2.65 6.77 -7.17
N GLU A 139 -1.97 6.74 -8.31
CA GLU A 139 -1.08 7.77 -8.84
C GLU A 139 -1.71 9.16 -8.96
N PRO A 140 -2.99 9.31 -9.33
CA PRO A 140 -3.62 10.64 -9.38
C PRO A 140 -4.13 11.13 -8.01
N GLY A 141 -3.83 10.44 -6.91
CA GLY A 141 -4.18 10.90 -5.58
C GLY A 141 -4.84 9.87 -4.67
N LEU A 142 -4.34 8.65 -4.65
CA LEU A 142 -4.75 7.56 -3.75
C LEU A 142 -6.25 7.20 -3.90
N VAL A 143 -6.81 7.29 -5.12
CA VAL A 143 -8.28 7.25 -5.32
C VAL A 143 -8.87 5.94 -4.80
N GLY A 144 -8.33 4.80 -5.23
CA GLY A 144 -8.84 3.49 -4.84
C GLY A 144 -8.76 3.22 -3.34
N SER A 145 -7.62 3.55 -2.72
CA SER A 145 -7.43 3.35 -1.28
C SER A 145 -8.23 4.33 -0.44
N ARG A 146 -8.41 5.60 -0.86
CA ARG A 146 -9.27 6.57 -0.16
C ARG A 146 -10.72 6.15 -0.15
N LYS A 147 -11.27 5.78 -1.31
CA LYS A 147 -12.64 5.27 -1.41
C LYS A 147 -12.83 4.00 -0.57
N TYR A 148 -11.85 3.11 -0.61
CA TYR A 148 -11.90 1.87 0.16
C TYR A 148 -11.80 2.13 1.68
N ALA A 149 -10.88 2.97 2.13
CA ALA A 149 -10.74 3.35 3.54
C ALA A 149 -12.02 4.03 4.07
N ALA A 150 -12.63 4.94 3.30
CA ALA A 150 -13.90 5.55 3.66
C ALA A 150 -15.03 4.52 3.78
N ALA A 151 -15.08 3.52 2.90
CA ALA A 151 -16.05 2.42 3.01
C ALA A 151 -15.77 1.54 4.24
N ALA A 152 -14.50 1.24 4.54
CA ALA A 152 -14.09 0.52 5.73
C ALA A 152 -14.49 1.27 7.01
N LYS A 153 -14.28 2.60 7.04
CA LYS A 153 -14.71 3.46 8.17
C LYS A 153 -16.21 3.36 8.39
N ARG A 154 -17.01 3.53 7.33
CA ARG A 154 -18.47 3.39 7.42
C ARG A 154 -18.89 2.02 7.93
N ALA A 155 -18.19 0.95 7.53
CA ALA A 155 -18.46 -0.40 8.01
C ALA A 155 -18.10 -0.60 9.49
N MET A 156 -17.00 0.02 9.95
CA MET A 156 -16.57 -0.01 11.35
C MET A 156 -17.46 0.85 12.26
N ASP A 157 -18.06 1.93 11.75
CA ASP A 157 -18.94 2.82 12.52
C ASP A 157 -20.38 2.27 12.66
N ARG A 158 -20.77 1.30 11.84
CA ARG A 158 -22.08 0.65 12.00
C ARG A 158 -22.09 -0.14 13.30
N PRO A 159 -23.19 -0.07 14.08
CA PRO A 159 -23.33 -0.93 15.25
C PRO A 159 -23.13 -2.41 14.89
N ALA A 160 -22.48 -3.15 15.78
CA ALA A 160 -22.39 -4.58 15.62
C ALA A 160 -23.80 -5.20 15.56
N GLU A 161 -23.98 -6.20 14.73
CA GLU A 161 -25.19 -7.02 14.77
C GLU A 161 -25.28 -7.71 16.12
N GLU A 162 -26.51 -7.86 16.64
CA GLU A 162 -26.72 -8.50 17.94
C GLU A 162 -26.05 -9.89 17.99
N GLY A 163 -25.25 -10.11 19.02
CA GLY A 163 -24.51 -11.36 19.22
C GLY A 163 -23.27 -11.57 18.32
N LYS A 164 -22.92 -10.59 17.47
CA LYS A 164 -21.71 -10.65 16.65
C LYS A 164 -20.68 -9.60 17.07
N PRO A 165 -19.37 -9.92 17.04
CA PRO A 165 -18.34 -8.94 17.31
C PRO A 165 -18.27 -7.89 16.18
N GLN A 166 -17.86 -6.67 16.54
CA GLN A 166 -17.66 -5.56 15.62
C GLN A 166 -16.55 -5.86 14.61
N ARG A 167 -16.82 -5.77 13.32
CA ARG A 167 -15.77 -5.84 12.29
C ARG A 167 -14.83 -4.64 12.40
N ARG A 168 -13.51 -4.92 12.31
CA ARG A 168 -12.48 -3.89 12.42
C ARG A 168 -11.28 -4.19 11.55
N VAL A 169 -10.73 -3.17 10.92
CA VAL A 169 -9.38 -3.23 10.37
C VAL A 169 -8.42 -2.94 11.53
N VAL A 170 -7.59 -3.91 11.89
CA VAL A 170 -6.67 -3.83 13.05
C VAL A 170 -5.26 -3.41 12.65
N ALA A 171 -4.88 -3.63 11.41
CA ALA A 171 -3.63 -3.15 10.82
C ALA A 171 -3.74 -3.08 9.30
N MET A 172 -2.99 -2.16 8.68
CA MET A 172 -2.81 -2.08 7.24
C MET A 172 -1.32 -1.92 6.90
N LEU A 173 -0.82 -2.75 5.99
CA LEU A 173 0.51 -2.65 5.42
C LEU A 173 0.39 -2.24 3.95
N SER A 174 0.96 -1.08 3.59
CA SER A 174 1.17 -0.68 2.20
C SER A 174 2.56 -1.09 1.77
N LEU A 175 2.62 -1.89 0.71
CA LEU A 175 3.85 -2.34 0.08
C LEU A 175 4.14 -1.43 -1.10
N GLU A 176 5.18 -0.60 -0.96
CA GLU A 176 5.45 0.50 -1.89
C GLU A 176 6.89 0.44 -2.38
N MET A 177 7.10 0.16 -3.68
CA MET A 177 8.45 0.04 -4.24
C MET A 177 9.39 -0.76 -3.34
N LEU A 178 9.68 -2.00 -3.70
CA LEU A 178 10.46 -2.93 -2.87
C LEU A 178 11.71 -3.43 -3.59
N GLY A 179 12.02 -2.88 -4.77
CA GLY A 179 12.93 -3.53 -5.70
C GLY A 179 14.22 -2.80 -5.98
N TYR A 180 14.34 -1.49 -5.75
CA TYR A 180 15.55 -0.73 -6.09
C TYR A 180 16.47 -0.54 -4.88
N TYR A 181 17.74 -0.86 -5.05
CA TYR A 181 18.75 -0.73 -4.00
C TYR A 181 20.03 -0.10 -4.55
N CYS A 182 20.79 0.57 -3.69
CA CYS A 182 22.09 1.13 -4.04
C CYS A 182 23.05 1.07 -2.85
N ASP A 183 24.28 0.67 -3.10
CA ASP A 183 25.30 0.45 -2.06
C ASP A 183 26.34 1.58 -2.00
N GLU A 184 26.31 2.51 -2.96
CA GLU A 184 27.24 3.62 -3.02
C GLU A 184 26.88 4.71 -2.00
N PRO A 185 27.87 5.26 -1.25
CA PRO A 185 27.63 6.38 -0.36
C PRO A 185 27.07 7.61 -1.08
N GLY A 186 26.02 8.21 -0.51
CA GLY A 186 25.34 9.38 -1.09
C GLY A 186 24.23 9.06 -2.10
N CYS A 187 24.00 7.79 -2.43
CA CYS A 187 22.88 7.38 -3.29
C CYS A 187 21.53 7.45 -2.58
N GLN A 188 21.50 7.45 -1.25
CA GLN A 188 20.29 7.59 -0.44
C GLN A 188 20.16 9.03 0.08
N LYS A 189 18.96 9.60 -0.12
CA LYS A 189 18.52 10.86 0.49
C LYS A 189 17.45 10.57 1.55
N SER A 190 17.07 11.58 2.32
CA SER A 190 16.04 11.44 3.35
C SER A 190 15.06 12.61 3.29
N PRO A 191 13.73 12.36 3.38
CA PRO A 191 12.75 13.42 3.59
C PRO A 191 12.79 13.97 5.02
N ILE A 192 13.41 13.25 5.95
CA ILE A 192 13.57 13.65 7.34
C ILE A 192 14.99 14.15 7.53
N PRO A 193 15.20 15.43 7.91
CA PRO A 193 16.53 15.97 8.17
C PRO A 193 17.19 15.27 9.36
N ALA A 194 18.52 15.36 9.46
CA ALA A 194 19.24 14.87 10.63
C ALA A 194 18.78 15.63 11.88
N ILE A 195 18.60 14.89 12.98
CA ILE A 195 18.25 15.42 14.31
C ILE A 195 19.37 14.98 15.25
N PRO A 196 20.25 15.89 15.69
CA PRO A 196 21.42 15.55 16.49
C PRO A 196 21.09 14.68 17.70
N GLY A 197 21.75 13.53 17.84
CA GLY A 197 21.53 12.59 18.92
C GLY A 197 20.24 11.77 18.85
N VAL A 198 19.38 11.98 17.83
CA VAL A 198 18.10 11.28 17.65
C VAL A 198 18.06 10.53 16.32
N TRP A 199 18.41 11.19 15.23
CA TRP A 199 18.29 10.63 13.88
C TRP A 199 19.41 11.06 12.96
N GLU A 200 20.12 10.08 12.45
CA GLU A 200 21.13 10.22 11.41
C GLU A 200 20.61 9.52 10.14
N PRO A 201 20.24 10.25 9.09
CA PRO A 201 19.74 9.66 7.85
C PRO A 201 20.80 8.75 7.21
N PRO A 202 20.42 7.56 6.72
CA PRO A 202 21.34 6.71 5.97
C PRO A 202 21.74 7.35 4.64
N THR A 203 22.96 7.09 4.19
CA THR A 203 23.48 7.59 2.91
C THR A 203 23.61 6.50 1.85
N THR A 204 23.41 5.23 2.21
CA THR A 204 23.34 4.05 1.31
C THR A 204 21.93 3.49 1.31
N GLY A 205 21.48 2.97 0.17
CA GLY A 205 20.13 2.44 -0.04
C GLY A 205 20.07 0.91 0.04
N ASP A 206 20.67 0.31 1.05
CA ASP A 206 20.75 -1.14 1.27
C ASP A 206 19.70 -1.68 2.25
N PHE A 207 18.58 -0.97 2.42
CA PHE A 207 17.53 -1.24 3.40
C PHE A 207 16.13 -1.04 2.81
N LEU A 208 15.11 -1.48 3.54
CA LEU A 208 13.74 -0.96 3.40
C LEU A 208 13.39 -0.05 4.58
N ALA A 209 12.57 0.97 4.32
CA ALA A 209 12.08 1.89 5.34
C ALA A 209 10.66 1.52 5.76
N ILE A 210 10.35 1.77 7.04
CA ILE A 210 8.99 1.74 7.57
C ILE A 210 8.56 3.17 7.89
N ALA A 211 7.44 3.60 7.35
CA ALA A 211 6.76 4.84 7.74
C ALA A 211 5.46 4.49 8.48
N THR A 212 5.40 4.85 9.77
CA THR A 212 4.21 4.79 10.62
C THR A 212 4.31 5.88 11.68
N THR A 213 3.19 6.27 12.29
CA THR A 213 3.13 7.37 13.25
C THR A 213 3.35 6.91 14.69
N VAL A 214 3.66 7.86 15.60
CA VAL A 214 3.93 7.55 17.02
C VAL A 214 2.76 6.86 17.72
N SER A 215 1.51 7.20 17.42
CA SER A 215 0.34 6.51 17.98
C SER A 215 0.24 5.04 17.54
N HIS A 216 0.87 4.68 16.43
CA HIS A 216 0.89 3.32 15.90
C HIS A 216 2.26 2.66 16.01
N ASN A 217 3.11 3.16 16.90
CA ASN A 217 4.50 2.71 17.09
C ASN A 217 4.60 1.18 17.35
N TRP A 218 3.61 0.60 18.02
CA TRP A 218 3.53 -0.84 18.23
C TRP A 218 3.57 -1.66 16.95
N LEU A 219 2.94 -1.13 15.86
CA LEU A 219 2.95 -1.79 14.55
C LEU A 219 4.36 -1.79 13.95
N GLY A 220 5.04 -0.64 14.01
CA GLY A 220 6.44 -0.54 13.59
C GLY A 220 7.37 -1.47 14.38
N GLU A 221 7.21 -1.54 15.70
CA GLU A 221 7.98 -2.44 16.57
C GLU A 221 7.72 -3.92 16.25
N LEU A 222 6.46 -4.27 15.98
CA LEU A 222 6.11 -5.64 15.54
C LEU A 222 6.80 -5.95 14.22
N ILE A 223 6.71 -5.05 13.23
CA ILE A 223 7.34 -5.24 11.92
C ILE A 223 8.85 -5.43 12.08
N GLU A 224 9.55 -4.56 12.80
CA GLU A 224 11.00 -4.68 13.03
C GLU A 224 11.38 -5.99 13.70
N ARG A 225 10.66 -6.37 14.75
CA ARG A 225 10.94 -7.60 15.51
C ARG A 225 10.76 -8.85 14.66
N GLU A 226 9.66 -8.96 13.94
CA GLU A 226 9.36 -10.16 13.15
C GLU A 226 10.20 -10.22 11.87
N TRP A 227 10.47 -9.06 11.27
CA TRP A 227 11.43 -8.95 10.17
C TRP A 227 12.81 -9.45 10.56
N LYS A 228 13.33 -8.98 11.70
CA LYS A 228 14.65 -9.39 12.19
C LYS A 228 14.76 -10.91 12.44
N LYS A 229 13.66 -11.55 12.83
CA LYS A 229 13.60 -13.01 12.96
C LYS A 229 13.67 -13.70 11.59
N ALA A 230 12.89 -13.20 10.62
CA ALA A 230 12.78 -13.82 9.30
C ALA A 230 13.98 -13.49 8.39
N GLN A 231 14.58 -12.31 8.51
CA GLN A 231 15.64 -11.78 7.66
C GLN A 231 16.66 -11.00 8.51
N PRO A 232 17.48 -11.69 9.34
CA PRO A 232 18.39 -11.04 10.29
C PRO A 232 19.47 -10.17 9.63
N ASP A 233 19.85 -10.50 8.39
CA ASP A 233 20.91 -9.83 7.63
C ASP A 233 20.37 -8.73 6.70
N PHE A 234 19.05 -8.56 6.61
CA PHE A 234 18.43 -7.54 5.76
C PHE A 234 17.99 -6.35 6.60
N LYS A 235 18.56 -5.19 6.32
CA LYS A 235 18.29 -3.98 7.09
C LYS A 235 16.87 -3.47 6.88
N LEU A 236 16.24 -3.11 7.98
CA LEU A 236 14.98 -2.38 8.01
C LEU A 236 15.18 -1.13 8.87
N ILE A 237 14.75 0.03 8.40
CA ILE A 237 14.95 1.31 9.09
C ILE A 237 13.60 1.95 9.37
N ARG A 238 13.40 2.39 10.61
CA ARG A 238 12.18 3.07 11.04
C ARG A 238 12.49 4.29 11.91
N PRO A 239 12.18 5.49 11.46
CA PRO A 239 12.09 6.65 12.34
C PRO A 239 10.89 6.50 13.29
N SER A 240 11.15 6.26 14.59
CA SER A 240 10.09 5.99 15.58
C SER A 240 9.40 7.25 16.12
N PHE A 241 9.79 8.41 15.64
CA PHE A 241 9.34 9.74 16.11
C PHE A 241 8.45 10.46 15.09
N ILE A 242 7.97 9.79 14.04
CA ILE A 242 7.06 10.40 13.05
C ILE A 242 5.78 10.84 13.76
N PRO A 243 5.46 12.14 13.78
CA PRO A 243 4.28 12.63 14.47
C PRO A 243 3.00 12.14 13.82
N ASP A 244 1.92 12.13 14.57
CA ASP A 244 0.58 11.85 14.03
C ASP A 244 0.08 12.98 13.13
N ILE A 245 -0.90 12.64 12.30
CA ILE A 245 -1.60 13.60 11.45
C ILE A 245 -2.26 14.67 12.36
N PRO A 246 -2.23 15.95 11.99
CA PRO A 246 -1.81 16.49 10.69
C PRO A 246 -0.31 16.86 10.58
N ASN A 247 0.50 16.52 11.56
CA ASN A 247 1.90 16.93 11.62
C ASN A 247 2.87 15.93 10.96
N THR A 248 2.36 14.85 10.40
CA THR A 248 3.17 13.89 9.62
C THR A 248 3.75 14.58 8.37
N PRO A 249 5.05 14.45 8.09
CA PRO A 249 5.62 14.97 6.85
C PRO A 249 4.90 14.41 5.62
N ALA A 250 4.54 15.28 4.68
CA ALA A 250 3.73 14.93 3.52
C ALA A 250 4.35 13.80 2.65
N ASP A 251 5.69 13.78 2.52
CA ASP A 251 6.38 12.72 1.80
C ASP A 251 6.17 11.32 2.40
N LEU A 252 5.81 11.23 3.67
CA LEU A 252 5.52 9.98 4.35
C LEU A 252 4.03 9.58 4.27
N LEU A 253 3.21 10.33 3.52
CA LEU A 253 1.78 10.10 3.32
C LEU A 253 1.44 9.84 1.83
N ARG A 254 2.44 9.52 1.00
CA ARG A 254 2.31 9.40 -0.44
C ARG A 254 2.05 7.97 -0.93
N SER A 255 1.40 7.14 -0.11
CA SER A 255 0.99 5.80 -0.52
C SER A 255 -0.30 5.37 0.18
N ASP A 256 -0.82 4.23 -0.19
CA ASP A 256 -2.13 3.66 0.20
C ASP A 256 -2.35 3.47 1.71
N HIS A 257 -1.30 3.54 2.56
CA HIS A 257 -1.44 3.53 4.03
C HIS A 257 -2.05 4.83 4.57
N ALA A 258 -1.81 5.97 3.89
CA ALA A 258 -2.23 7.28 4.39
C ALA A 258 -3.75 7.39 4.60
N PRO A 259 -4.64 6.97 3.67
CA PRO A 259 -6.08 6.98 3.91
C PRO A 259 -6.52 6.18 5.13
N PHE A 260 -5.79 5.14 5.50
CA PHE A 260 -6.09 4.35 6.70
C PHE A 260 -5.65 5.07 7.97
N LEU A 261 -4.50 5.75 7.95
CA LEU A 261 -4.10 6.64 9.05
C LEU A 261 -5.14 7.76 9.28
N PHE A 262 -5.70 8.35 8.22
CA PHE A 262 -6.72 9.40 8.30
C PHE A 262 -8.02 8.93 8.99
N ILE A 263 -8.35 7.65 8.88
CA ILE A 263 -9.52 7.09 9.56
C ILE A 263 -9.19 6.42 10.90
N GLY A 264 -7.97 6.62 11.42
CA GLY A 264 -7.53 6.10 12.71
C GLY A 264 -7.20 4.60 12.72
N VAL A 265 -6.95 3.99 11.58
CA VAL A 265 -6.48 2.61 11.48
C VAL A 265 -4.96 2.58 11.57
N PRO A 266 -4.38 1.71 12.43
CA PRO A 266 -2.94 1.51 12.45
C PRO A 266 -2.43 1.06 11.07
N ALA A 267 -1.60 1.90 10.43
CA ALA A 267 -1.08 1.61 9.11
C ALA A 267 0.41 1.93 9.01
N ALA A 268 1.10 1.18 8.17
CA ALA A 268 2.51 1.38 7.87
C ALA A 268 2.77 1.21 6.38
N MET A 269 3.60 2.08 5.81
CA MET A 269 4.22 1.90 4.51
C MET A 269 5.57 1.19 4.69
N ILE A 270 5.86 0.21 3.86
CA ILE A 270 7.17 -0.44 3.76
C ILE A 270 7.67 -0.18 2.35
N ALA A 271 8.81 0.52 2.23
CA ALA A 271 9.29 1.03 0.95
C ALA A 271 10.80 1.05 0.82
N ASP A 272 11.29 1.05 -0.41
CA ASP A 272 12.69 1.31 -0.73
C ASP A 272 13.04 2.80 -0.71
N THR A 273 12.07 3.66 -0.40
CA THR A 273 12.16 5.12 -0.32
C THR A 273 12.00 5.89 -1.65
N ALA A 274 11.58 5.24 -2.73
CA ALA A 274 11.16 5.86 -3.98
C ALA A 274 12.18 6.93 -4.50
N ASN A 275 11.71 8.15 -4.80
CA ASN A 275 12.53 9.27 -5.32
C ASN A 275 13.68 9.71 -4.40
N PHE A 276 13.72 9.27 -3.15
CA PHE A 276 14.86 9.54 -2.25
C PHE A 276 16.03 8.60 -2.51
N ARG A 277 15.85 7.57 -3.35
CA ARG A 277 16.86 6.60 -3.73
C ARG A 277 16.89 6.33 -5.23
N SER A 278 15.74 5.97 -5.82
CA SER A 278 15.67 5.52 -7.20
C SER A 278 15.68 6.68 -8.20
N PRO A 279 16.67 6.76 -9.11
CA PRO A 279 16.64 7.69 -10.23
C PRO A 279 15.61 7.29 -11.31
N HIS A 280 14.98 6.14 -11.15
CA HIS A 280 14.00 5.58 -12.08
C HIS A 280 12.55 5.89 -11.68
N TYR A 281 12.33 6.43 -10.48
CA TYR A 281 11.01 6.79 -9.97
C TYR A 281 10.26 7.70 -10.95
N HIS A 282 9.09 7.28 -11.41
CA HIS A 282 8.25 7.97 -12.39
C HIS A 282 8.95 8.22 -13.75
N GLN A 283 9.95 7.40 -14.10
CA GLN A 283 10.72 7.56 -15.34
C GLN A 283 10.48 6.38 -16.30
N PRO A 284 10.68 6.58 -17.62
CA PRO A 284 10.65 5.48 -18.61
C PRO A 284 11.66 4.37 -18.33
N THR A 285 12.61 4.62 -17.45
CA THR A 285 13.67 3.68 -17.05
C THR A 285 13.30 2.80 -15.86
N ASP A 286 12.11 2.97 -15.26
CA ASP A 286 11.61 2.07 -14.23
C ASP A 286 11.15 0.74 -14.86
N THR A 287 12.10 -0.13 -15.07
CA THR A 287 11.95 -1.39 -15.78
C THR A 287 12.41 -2.56 -14.93
N ILE A 288 12.05 -3.78 -15.33
CA ILE A 288 12.43 -5.01 -14.61
C ILE A 288 13.95 -5.18 -14.44
N GLN A 289 14.75 -4.52 -15.28
CA GLN A 289 16.21 -4.56 -15.22
C GLN A 289 16.78 -3.76 -14.04
N THR A 290 16.02 -2.83 -13.47
CA THR A 290 16.45 -2.03 -12.32
C THR A 290 16.19 -2.73 -10.97
N ILE A 291 15.45 -3.84 -10.99
CA ILE A 291 15.06 -4.57 -9.78
C ILE A 291 16.18 -5.49 -9.30
N ASP A 292 16.60 -5.34 -8.06
CA ASP A 292 17.44 -6.32 -7.37
C ASP A 292 16.57 -7.52 -6.92
N ALA A 293 16.47 -8.51 -7.80
CA ALA A 293 15.63 -9.68 -7.56
C ALA A 293 16.00 -10.44 -6.27
N ARG A 294 17.29 -10.43 -5.87
CA ARG A 294 17.74 -11.13 -4.66
C ARG A 294 17.22 -10.44 -3.41
N ARG A 295 17.40 -9.11 -3.34
CA ARG A 295 16.92 -8.31 -2.22
C ARG A 295 15.40 -8.28 -2.18
N PHE A 296 14.73 -8.19 -3.33
CA PHE A 296 13.28 -8.26 -3.44
C PHE A 296 12.71 -9.58 -2.87
N VAL A 297 13.29 -10.73 -3.22
CA VAL A 297 12.87 -12.03 -2.64
C VAL A 297 13.09 -12.06 -1.12
N SER A 298 14.18 -11.50 -0.62
CA SER A 298 14.43 -11.38 0.82
C SER A 298 13.41 -10.47 1.50
N ALA A 299 13.01 -9.38 0.83
CA ALA A 299 11.95 -8.49 1.32
C ALA A 299 10.62 -9.23 1.48
N VAL A 300 10.20 -10.00 0.46
CA VAL A 300 8.97 -10.80 0.53
C VAL A 300 9.00 -11.83 1.65
N ARG A 301 10.15 -12.48 1.90
CA ARG A 301 10.32 -13.40 3.03
C ARG A 301 10.19 -12.70 4.38
N GLY A 302 10.77 -11.51 4.52
CA GLY A 302 10.61 -10.67 5.72
C GLY A 302 9.15 -10.32 5.96
N LEU A 303 8.46 -9.87 4.91
CA LEU A 303 7.03 -9.54 4.95
C LEU A 303 6.17 -10.75 5.33
N ALA A 304 6.50 -11.96 4.86
CA ALA A 304 5.75 -13.17 5.23
C ALA A 304 5.80 -13.41 6.75
N GLY A 305 6.96 -13.24 7.39
CA GLY A 305 7.06 -13.32 8.86
C GLY A 305 6.23 -12.26 9.59
N VAL A 306 6.19 -11.05 9.07
CA VAL A 306 5.37 -9.96 9.62
C VAL A 306 3.87 -10.26 9.48
N VAL A 307 3.42 -10.72 8.31
CA VAL A 307 2.03 -11.07 8.04
C VAL A 307 1.56 -12.25 8.90
N GLU A 308 2.42 -13.27 9.07
CA GLU A 308 2.17 -14.40 9.98
C GLU A 308 1.93 -13.92 11.41
N ALA A 309 2.77 -13.00 11.90
CA ALA A 309 2.65 -12.46 13.25
C ALA A 309 1.39 -11.59 13.41
N LEU A 310 1.03 -10.78 12.43
CA LEU A 310 -0.20 -9.99 12.46
C LEU A 310 -1.45 -10.88 12.40
N GLY A 311 -1.40 -11.96 11.64
CA GLY A 311 -2.49 -12.93 11.54
C GLY A 311 -2.71 -13.73 12.82
N ASN A 312 -1.66 -14.06 13.57
CA ASN A 312 -1.70 -15.03 14.66
C ASN A 312 -1.26 -14.52 16.03
N GLY A 313 -0.42 -13.48 16.08
CA GLY A 313 0.15 -12.92 17.32
C GLY A 313 -0.83 -12.00 18.05
N ASP A 314 -0.36 -11.47 19.19
CA ASP A 314 -1.10 -10.44 19.92
C ASP A 314 -0.94 -9.09 19.22
N VAL A 315 -2.07 -8.44 19.00
CA VAL A 315 -2.12 -7.02 18.57
C VAL A 315 -2.84 -6.23 19.66
N PRO A 316 -2.44 -4.98 19.93
CA PRO A 316 -3.12 -4.15 20.91
C PRO A 316 -4.61 -4.07 20.60
N ALA A 317 -5.42 -4.07 21.66
CA ALA A 317 -6.83 -3.76 21.51
C ALA A 317 -6.97 -2.38 20.86
N PRO A 318 -7.84 -2.21 19.86
CA PRO A 318 -8.06 -0.91 19.24
C PRO A 318 -8.42 0.10 20.33
N THR A 319 -7.70 1.20 20.39
CA THR A 319 -8.06 2.31 21.27
C THR A 319 -9.37 2.89 20.78
N SER A 320 -10.42 2.84 21.60
CA SER A 320 -11.79 3.21 21.26
C SER A 320 -12.00 4.72 21.00
N LYS A 321 -10.93 5.50 20.92
CA LYS A 321 -10.95 6.97 20.80
C LYS A 321 -9.80 7.48 19.94
N LEU A 322 -9.69 7.05 18.70
CA LEU A 322 -9.06 7.92 17.71
C LEU A 322 -10.20 8.79 17.16
N GLU A 323 -10.24 10.06 17.57
CA GLU A 323 -11.11 11.02 16.89
C GLU A 323 -10.65 11.06 15.42
N PRO A 324 -11.56 10.88 14.45
CA PRO A 324 -11.20 11.01 13.05
C PRO A 324 -10.64 12.41 12.83
N VAL A 325 -9.55 12.51 12.09
CA VAL A 325 -9.03 13.80 11.64
C VAL A 325 -10.14 14.46 10.84
N ARG A 326 -10.62 15.61 11.31
CA ARG A 326 -11.80 16.28 10.74
C ARG A 326 -11.55 16.88 9.36
N GLU A 327 -10.29 17.07 9.00
CA GLU A 327 -9.86 17.57 7.69
C GLU A 327 -8.65 16.76 7.23
N GLU A 328 -8.75 16.18 6.03
CA GLU A 328 -7.57 15.58 5.39
C GLU A 328 -6.60 16.71 5.01
N PRO A 329 -5.30 16.59 5.35
CA PRO A 329 -4.33 17.53 4.80
C PRO A 329 -4.32 17.41 3.27
N GLU A 330 -4.25 18.53 2.56
CA GLU A 330 -4.00 18.50 1.12
C GLU A 330 -2.70 17.75 0.87
N LEU A 331 -2.80 16.61 0.18
CA LEU A 331 -1.61 15.90 -0.25
C LEU A 331 -0.89 16.74 -1.30
N PRO A 332 0.44 16.87 -1.22
CA PRO A 332 1.19 17.56 -2.24
C PRO A 332 0.91 16.90 -3.59
N GLN A 333 0.47 17.71 -4.56
CA GLN A 333 0.38 17.26 -5.93
C GLN A 333 1.77 16.78 -6.37
N PRO A 334 1.88 15.67 -7.11
CA PRO A 334 3.17 15.23 -7.63
C PRO A 334 3.78 16.40 -8.39
N SER A 335 4.99 16.80 -7.96
CA SER A 335 5.71 17.88 -8.61
C SER A 335 5.97 17.46 -10.06
N ALA A 336 5.29 18.10 -11.01
CA ALA A 336 5.67 18.04 -12.40
C ALA A 336 7.12 18.60 -12.51
N LYS A 337 8.09 17.71 -12.59
CA LYS A 337 9.46 18.00 -13.03
C LYS A 337 9.92 16.95 -14.02
#